data_baddcc97357022df89ea987913fce960
#
_entry.id   baddcc97357022df89ea987913fce960
#
_cell.length_a   1.000
_cell.length_b   1.000
_cell.length_c   1.000
_cell.angle_alpha   90.00
_cell.angle_beta   90.00
_cell.angle_gamma   90.00
#
_symmetry.space_group_name_H-M   'P 1'
#
loop_
_entity.id
_entity.type
_entity.pdbx_description
1 polymer ?
#
loop_
_entity_poly.entity_id
_entity_poly.type
_entity_poly.pdbx_seq_one_letter_code
_entity_poly.pdbx_strand_id
1 'polypeptide(L)'
;MSRIPIPATIEAAPAASRQLLETVKKQLGAVPNLFRLVANSPSALQGYVALFDALNRGSLPAPTRERIALAVSELNGCSYCLSAHTYLGKNLAKLDDAEISANRNGNSNDPFAASAVRFAVKVARERGHVGQDDLNALRTAGYDDAQIIEIVLHVALNTWTNYINEVAKTDIDFP
;
A
#
# COMPACT_ATOMS: atom_id res chain seq x y z
N MET A 1 22.03 0.03 -3.37
CA MET A 1 21.87 0.62 -4.74
C MET A 1 20.81 -0.19 -5.46
N SER A 2 19.81 0.48 -5.99
CA SER A 2 18.71 -0.16 -6.72
C SER A 2 19.21 -0.91 -7.96
N ARG A 3 18.60 -2.09 -8.26
CA ARG A 3 18.94 -2.92 -9.43
C ARG A 3 18.35 -2.35 -10.72
N ILE A 4 17.29 -1.57 -10.64
CA ILE A 4 16.70 -0.84 -11.76
C ILE A 4 17.03 0.64 -11.51
N PRO A 5 17.56 1.38 -12.48
CA PRO A 5 17.89 2.80 -12.29
C PRO A 5 16.68 3.60 -11.83
N ILE A 6 16.88 4.45 -10.83
CA ILE A 6 15.86 5.39 -10.35
C ILE A 6 16.24 6.78 -10.90
N PRO A 7 15.40 7.44 -11.71
CA PRO A 7 15.65 8.80 -12.16
C PRO A 7 15.91 9.73 -10.98
N ALA A 8 17.03 10.46 -10.98
CA ALA A 8 17.42 11.33 -9.87
C ALA A 8 16.46 12.53 -9.71
N THR A 9 15.90 13.02 -10.80
CA THR A 9 14.94 14.14 -10.83
C THR A 9 13.76 13.80 -11.74
N ILE A 10 12.71 14.62 -11.70
CA ILE A 10 11.55 14.48 -12.61
C ILE A 10 12.00 14.66 -14.07
N GLU A 11 12.93 15.58 -14.33
CA GLU A 11 13.44 15.87 -15.68
C GLU A 11 14.25 14.71 -16.24
N ALA A 12 14.89 13.92 -15.38
CA ALA A 12 15.62 12.72 -15.77
C ALA A 12 14.69 11.52 -16.11
N ALA A 13 13.41 11.58 -15.71
CA ALA A 13 12.43 10.57 -16.05
C ALA A 13 11.98 10.66 -17.52
N PRO A 14 11.45 9.57 -18.11
CA PRO A 14 10.84 9.60 -19.42
C PRO A 14 9.81 10.74 -19.54
N ALA A 15 9.83 11.47 -20.66
CA ALA A 15 9.01 12.69 -20.85
C ALA A 15 7.51 12.40 -20.57
N ALA A 16 7.00 11.25 -20.98
CA ALA A 16 5.60 10.86 -20.77
C ALA A 16 5.22 10.62 -19.29
N SER A 17 6.21 10.42 -18.40
CA SER A 17 5.98 10.22 -16.96
C SER A 17 6.03 11.50 -16.14
N ARG A 18 6.64 12.58 -16.68
CA ARG A 18 6.97 13.78 -15.89
C ARG A 18 5.74 14.47 -15.31
N GLN A 19 4.68 14.63 -16.09
CA GLN A 19 3.44 15.27 -15.62
C GLN A 19 2.79 14.50 -14.45
N LEU A 20 2.81 13.18 -14.50
CA LEU A 20 2.30 12.35 -13.39
C LEU A 20 3.18 12.49 -12.14
N LEU A 21 4.52 12.52 -12.30
CA LEU A 21 5.43 12.74 -11.17
C LEU A 21 5.24 14.13 -10.54
N GLU A 22 4.98 15.17 -11.33
CA GLU A 22 4.62 16.50 -10.81
C GLU A 22 3.31 16.48 -10.01
N THR A 23 2.32 15.68 -10.46
CA THR A 23 1.08 15.48 -9.71
C THR A 23 1.34 14.78 -8.38
N VAL A 24 2.14 13.72 -8.37
CA VAL A 24 2.56 13.02 -7.14
C VAL A 24 3.27 13.98 -6.19
N LYS A 25 4.19 14.81 -6.70
CA LYS A 25 4.90 15.81 -5.91
C LYS A 25 3.96 16.81 -5.24
N LYS A 26 2.92 17.27 -5.96
CA LYS A 26 1.92 18.19 -5.41
C LYS A 26 1.07 17.54 -4.31
N GLN A 27 0.76 16.25 -4.44
CA GLN A 27 -0.07 15.53 -3.49
C GLN A 27 0.71 15.12 -2.22
N LEU A 28 1.95 14.66 -2.38
CA LEU A 28 2.75 14.07 -1.28
C LEU A 28 3.83 15.02 -0.73
N GLY A 29 4.06 16.17 -1.38
CA GLY A 29 5.14 17.10 -1.02
C GLY A 29 6.52 16.67 -1.54
N ALA A 30 6.70 15.43 -1.92
CA ALA A 30 7.91 14.84 -2.49
C ALA A 30 7.54 13.77 -3.52
N VAL A 31 8.53 13.27 -4.26
CA VAL A 31 8.36 12.11 -5.15
C VAL A 31 9.17 10.95 -4.57
N PRO A 32 8.53 10.01 -3.86
CA PRO A 32 9.23 8.84 -3.32
C PRO A 32 9.91 8.00 -4.41
N ASN A 33 10.96 7.29 -4.02
CA ASN A 33 11.76 6.46 -4.93
C ASN A 33 10.92 5.42 -5.68
N LEU A 34 9.88 4.85 -5.06
CA LEU A 34 8.94 3.96 -5.75
C LEU A 34 8.32 4.61 -6.99
N PHE A 35 7.82 5.85 -6.88
CA PHE A 35 7.21 6.54 -8.03
C PHE A 35 8.23 6.87 -9.10
N ARG A 36 9.45 7.27 -8.72
CA ARG A 36 10.55 7.52 -9.66
C ARG A 36 11.00 6.23 -10.35
N LEU A 37 11.07 5.12 -9.62
CA LEU A 37 11.35 3.79 -10.17
C LEU A 37 10.32 3.39 -11.21
N VAL A 38 9.03 3.46 -10.83
CA VAL A 38 7.91 3.06 -11.71
C VAL A 38 7.80 3.97 -12.92
N ALA A 39 8.25 5.23 -12.83
CA ALA A 39 8.25 6.20 -13.93
C ALA A 39 9.11 5.78 -15.13
N ASN A 40 10.01 4.81 -14.99
CA ASN A 40 10.71 4.20 -16.13
C ASN A 40 9.73 3.58 -17.14
N SER A 41 8.52 3.19 -16.69
CA SER A 41 7.41 2.77 -17.55
C SER A 41 6.24 3.75 -17.38
N PRO A 42 5.98 4.65 -18.35
CA PRO A 42 4.85 5.57 -18.29
C PRO A 42 3.51 4.87 -18.09
N SER A 43 3.30 3.71 -18.73
CA SER A 43 2.07 2.94 -18.60
C SER A 43 1.90 2.33 -17.19
N ALA A 44 3.00 1.83 -16.59
CA ALA A 44 2.96 1.31 -15.23
C ALA A 44 2.70 2.43 -14.23
N LEU A 45 3.33 3.59 -14.39
CA LEU A 45 3.10 4.75 -13.54
C LEU A 45 1.65 5.22 -13.63
N GLN A 46 1.11 5.31 -14.84
CA GLN A 46 -0.29 5.73 -15.06
C GLN A 46 -1.27 4.77 -14.37
N GLY A 47 -1.09 3.45 -14.54
CA GLY A 47 -1.93 2.44 -13.90
C GLY A 47 -1.84 2.49 -12.39
N TYR A 48 -0.63 2.61 -11.85
CA TYR A 48 -0.40 2.70 -10.41
C TYR A 48 -1.04 3.95 -9.79
N VAL A 49 -0.78 5.13 -10.36
CA VAL A 49 -1.35 6.39 -9.85
C VAL A 49 -2.88 6.37 -9.94
N ALA A 50 -3.44 5.90 -11.05
CA ALA A 50 -4.89 5.82 -11.20
C ALA A 50 -5.54 4.90 -10.16
N LEU A 51 -4.96 3.72 -9.91
CA LEU A 51 -5.45 2.78 -8.90
C LEU A 51 -5.29 3.35 -7.48
N PHE A 52 -4.13 3.92 -7.18
CA PHE A 52 -3.86 4.56 -5.89
C PHE A 52 -4.85 5.69 -5.60
N ASP A 53 -5.09 6.58 -6.57
CA ASP A 53 -6.04 7.68 -6.44
C ASP A 53 -7.49 7.20 -6.29
N ALA A 54 -7.88 6.15 -7.03
CA ALA A 54 -9.21 5.57 -6.91
C ALA A 54 -9.45 5.01 -5.51
N LEU A 55 -8.51 4.22 -4.97
CA LEU A 55 -8.61 3.64 -3.64
C LEU A 55 -8.53 4.70 -2.51
N ASN A 56 -7.81 5.79 -2.72
CA ASN A 56 -7.78 6.90 -1.75
C ASN A 56 -9.13 7.64 -1.63
N ARG A 57 -9.96 7.57 -2.67
CA ARG A 57 -11.34 8.09 -2.66
C ARG A 57 -12.39 7.03 -2.34
N GLY A 58 -11.95 5.81 -2.05
CA GLY A 58 -12.83 4.70 -1.67
C GLY A 58 -13.46 4.87 -0.29
N SER A 59 -14.24 3.88 0.09
CA SER A 59 -15.03 3.89 1.33
C SER A 59 -14.25 3.41 2.56
N LEU A 60 -13.08 2.77 2.39
CA LEU A 60 -12.25 2.36 3.53
C LEU A 60 -11.58 3.55 4.21
N PRO A 61 -11.68 3.67 5.55
CA PRO A 61 -11.00 4.71 6.30
C PRO A 61 -9.48 4.70 6.07
N ALA A 62 -8.87 5.88 5.96
CA ALA A 62 -7.43 5.99 5.74
C ALA A 62 -6.58 5.21 6.76
N PRO A 63 -6.89 5.21 8.09
CA PRO A 63 -6.17 4.37 9.03
C PRO A 63 -6.26 2.87 8.72
N THR A 64 -7.42 2.38 8.26
CA THR A 64 -7.59 0.97 7.89
C THR A 64 -6.75 0.59 6.67
N ARG A 65 -6.64 1.49 5.70
CA ARG A 65 -5.77 1.29 4.51
C ARG A 65 -4.30 1.15 4.91
N GLU A 66 -3.78 2.02 5.80
CA GLU A 66 -2.40 1.92 6.30
C GLU A 66 -2.15 0.64 7.10
N ARG A 67 -3.11 0.21 7.93
CA ARG A 67 -3.05 -1.06 8.66
C ARG A 67 -2.92 -2.26 7.73
N ILE A 68 -3.74 -2.30 6.67
CA ILE A 68 -3.67 -3.35 5.64
C ILE A 68 -2.31 -3.31 4.93
N ALA A 69 -1.84 -2.13 4.58
CA ALA A 69 -0.55 -1.95 3.90
C ALA A 69 0.62 -2.45 4.76
N LEU A 70 0.65 -2.13 6.05
CA LEU A 70 1.64 -2.64 7.00
C LEU A 70 1.62 -4.18 7.08
N ALA A 71 0.44 -4.77 7.23
CA ALA A 71 0.29 -6.23 7.34
C ALA A 71 0.74 -6.96 6.07
N VAL A 72 0.35 -6.46 4.89
CA VAL A 72 0.74 -7.06 3.61
C VAL A 72 2.23 -6.85 3.33
N SER A 73 2.79 -5.70 3.70
CA SER A 73 4.22 -5.41 3.52
C SER A 73 5.09 -6.29 4.40
N GLU A 74 4.68 -6.57 5.65
CA GLU A 74 5.38 -7.50 6.54
C GLU A 74 5.31 -8.93 5.98
N LEU A 75 4.14 -9.37 5.56
CA LEU A 75 3.93 -10.70 4.98
C LEU A 75 4.83 -10.93 3.76
N ASN A 76 5.00 -9.91 2.92
CA ASN A 76 5.82 -9.95 1.70
C ASN A 76 7.30 -9.62 1.93
N GLY A 77 7.70 -9.22 3.14
CA GLY A 77 9.08 -8.89 3.50
C GLY A 77 9.63 -7.63 2.82
N CYS A 78 8.78 -6.66 2.48
CA CYS A 78 9.18 -5.44 1.79
C CYS A 78 9.65 -4.35 2.79
N SER A 79 10.96 -4.24 2.99
CA SER A 79 11.54 -3.24 3.90
C SER A 79 11.23 -1.80 3.48
N TYR A 80 11.26 -1.49 2.18
CA TYR A 80 10.88 -0.18 1.65
C TYR A 80 9.44 0.18 2.06
N CYS A 81 8.51 -0.74 1.81
CA CYS A 81 7.09 -0.52 2.08
C CYS A 81 6.80 -0.42 3.57
N LEU A 82 7.49 -1.22 4.40
CA LEU A 82 7.37 -1.11 5.86
C LEU A 82 7.83 0.26 6.37
N SER A 83 8.96 0.79 5.87
CA SER A 83 9.43 2.13 6.21
C SER A 83 8.40 3.19 5.79
N ALA A 84 7.95 3.15 4.54
CA ALA A 84 6.95 4.07 4.02
C ALA A 84 5.64 4.06 4.84
N HIS A 85 5.04 2.88 5.04
CA HIS A 85 3.76 2.77 5.74
C HIS A 85 3.88 2.97 7.26
N THR A 86 5.05 2.73 7.86
CA THR A 86 5.32 3.15 9.25
C THR A 86 5.31 4.67 9.35
N TYR A 87 5.98 5.37 8.44
CA TYR A 87 6.00 6.83 8.40
C TYR A 87 4.60 7.42 8.15
N LEU A 88 3.88 6.92 7.14
CA LEU A 88 2.54 7.39 6.80
C LEU A 88 1.53 7.05 7.90
N GLY A 89 1.61 5.86 8.47
CA GLY A 89 0.79 5.42 9.59
C GLY A 89 0.91 6.35 10.78
N LYS A 90 2.13 6.69 11.20
CA LYS A 90 2.37 7.62 12.31
C LYS A 90 1.93 9.04 12.00
N ASN A 91 2.33 9.57 10.87
CA ASN A 91 2.21 11.00 10.58
C ASN A 91 0.83 11.39 10.02
N LEU A 92 0.21 10.54 9.18
CA LEU A 92 -1.08 10.82 8.55
C LEU A 92 -2.23 10.07 9.20
N ALA A 93 -2.09 8.76 9.43
CA ALA A 93 -3.16 7.94 10.00
C ALA A 93 -3.18 7.97 11.55
N LYS A 94 -2.19 8.59 12.21
CA LYS A 94 -2.07 8.75 13.66
C LYS A 94 -2.06 7.41 14.42
N LEU A 95 -1.47 6.39 13.81
CA LEU A 95 -1.24 5.10 14.45
C LEU A 95 -0.06 5.21 15.42
N ASP A 96 -0.22 4.68 16.63
CA ASP A 96 0.88 4.56 17.59
C ASP A 96 1.76 3.33 17.32
N ASP A 97 2.86 3.20 18.05
CA ASP A 97 3.81 2.11 17.88
C ASP A 97 3.22 0.74 18.23
N ALA A 98 2.30 0.69 19.19
CA ALA A 98 1.62 -0.54 19.59
C ALA A 98 0.68 -1.03 18.46
N GLU A 99 -0.05 -0.10 17.83
CA GLU A 99 -0.91 -0.40 16.71
C GLU A 99 -0.11 -0.83 15.47
N ILE A 100 0.99 -0.12 15.15
CA ILE A 100 1.88 -0.49 14.04
C ILE A 100 2.44 -1.91 14.25
N SER A 101 2.86 -2.23 15.47
CA SER A 101 3.32 -3.58 15.81
C SER A 101 2.23 -4.62 15.65
N ALA A 102 0.99 -4.34 16.10
CA ALA A 102 -0.15 -5.23 15.90
C ALA A 102 -0.44 -5.46 14.42
N ASN A 103 -0.40 -4.39 13.60
CA ASN A 103 -0.66 -4.49 12.16
C ASN A 103 0.39 -5.34 11.44
N ARG A 104 1.69 -5.16 11.76
CA ARG A 104 2.77 -6.00 11.23
C ARG A 104 2.59 -7.47 11.61
N ASN A 105 2.00 -7.76 12.76
CA ASN A 105 1.63 -9.12 13.17
C ASN A 105 0.27 -9.60 12.57
N GLY A 106 -0.29 -8.89 11.60
CA GLY A 106 -1.52 -9.27 10.91
C GLY A 106 -2.79 -9.08 11.72
N ASN A 107 -2.77 -8.15 12.69
CA ASN A 107 -3.90 -7.83 13.56
C ASN A 107 -4.02 -6.29 13.76
N SER A 108 -4.95 -5.86 14.60
CA SER A 108 -5.13 -4.47 15.01
C SER A 108 -5.65 -4.42 16.45
N ASN A 109 -5.30 -3.36 17.18
CA ASN A 109 -5.86 -3.05 18.50
C ASN A 109 -7.27 -2.42 18.38
N ASP A 110 -7.64 -1.95 17.19
CA ASP A 110 -9.00 -1.52 16.85
C ASP A 110 -9.82 -2.75 16.42
N PRO A 111 -10.86 -3.16 17.18
CA PRO A 111 -11.64 -4.37 16.87
C PRO A 111 -12.28 -4.36 15.49
N PHE A 112 -12.72 -3.19 15.01
CA PHE A 112 -13.30 -3.06 13.68
C PHE A 112 -12.22 -3.31 12.62
N ALA A 113 -11.11 -2.59 12.67
CA ALA A 113 -10.01 -2.74 11.72
C ALA A 113 -9.33 -4.12 11.78
N ALA A 114 -9.30 -4.77 12.94
CA ALA A 114 -8.72 -6.11 13.11
C ALA A 114 -9.33 -7.14 12.15
N SER A 115 -10.64 -7.06 11.89
CA SER A 115 -11.32 -7.96 10.95
C SER A 115 -10.81 -7.76 9.51
N ALA A 116 -10.65 -6.51 9.07
CA ALA A 116 -10.11 -6.18 7.75
C ALA A 116 -8.64 -6.60 7.60
N VAL A 117 -7.82 -6.34 8.63
CA VAL A 117 -6.38 -6.68 8.60
C VAL A 117 -6.19 -8.20 8.52
N ARG A 118 -6.89 -8.96 9.36
CA ARG A 118 -6.82 -10.44 9.32
C ARG A 118 -7.30 -10.99 7.99
N PHE A 119 -8.40 -10.45 7.45
CA PHE A 119 -8.90 -10.85 6.14
C PHE A 119 -7.90 -10.53 5.03
N ALA A 120 -7.32 -9.34 5.01
CA ALA A 120 -6.30 -8.95 4.02
C ALA A 120 -5.08 -9.89 4.05
N VAL A 121 -4.58 -10.24 5.25
CA VAL A 121 -3.50 -11.21 5.42
C VAL A 121 -3.89 -12.59 4.89
N LYS A 122 -5.13 -13.04 5.16
CA LYS A 122 -5.62 -14.32 4.66
C LYS A 122 -5.74 -14.31 3.14
N VAL A 123 -6.33 -13.27 2.54
CA VAL A 123 -6.40 -13.09 1.08
C VAL A 123 -5.02 -13.18 0.44
N ALA A 124 -4.03 -12.48 1.01
CA ALA A 124 -2.67 -12.49 0.48
C ALA A 124 -2.00 -13.88 0.59
N ARG A 125 -2.11 -14.55 1.74
CA ARG A 125 -1.53 -15.87 1.97
C ARG A 125 -2.16 -16.96 1.12
N GLU A 126 -3.48 -16.96 1.04
CA GLU A 126 -4.27 -17.98 0.37
C GLU A 126 -4.58 -17.62 -1.10
N ARG A 127 -4.00 -16.51 -1.59
CA ARG A 127 -4.17 -16.08 -2.99
C ARG A 127 -5.64 -15.94 -3.40
N GLY A 128 -6.45 -15.40 -2.47
CA GLY A 128 -7.87 -15.20 -2.66
C GLY A 128 -8.76 -16.43 -2.38
N HIS A 129 -8.20 -17.59 -2.02
CA HIS A 129 -8.97 -18.80 -1.70
C HIS A 129 -9.50 -18.73 -0.25
N VAL A 130 -10.36 -17.73 0.02
CA VAL A 130 -11.02 -17.55 1.32
C VAL A 130 -12.41 -18.20 1.32
N GLY A 131 -12.87 -18.60 2.51
CA GLY A 131 -14.19 -19.26 2.67
C GLY A 131 -15.33 -18.26 2.86
N GLN A 132 -16.58 -18.78 2.77
CA GLN A 132 -17.77 -17.97 3.02
C GLN A 132 -17.80 -17.41 4.45
N ASP A 133 -17.25 -18.14 5.42
CA ASP A 133 -17.19 -17.70 6.82
C ASP A 133 -16.30 -16.48 7.01
N ASP A 134 -15.25 -16.32 6.21
CA ASP A 134 -14.40 -15.14 6.24
C ASP A 134 -15.16 -13.89 5.79
N LEU A 135 -15.99 -14.01 4.74
CA LEU A 135 -16.85 -12.93 4.26
C LEU A 135 -17.96 -12.60 5.27
N ASN A 136 -18.55 -13.63 5.88
CA ASN A 136 -19.58 -13.46 6.91
C ASN A 136 -18.99 -12.76 8.16
N ALA A 137 -17.76 -13.08 8.54
CA ALA A 137 -17.08 -12.42 9.65
C ALA A 137 -16.86 -10.91 9.39
N LEU A 138 -16.48 -10.52 8.15
CA LEU A 138 -16.37 -9.11 7.77
C LEU A 138 -17.72 -8.38 7.82
N ARG A 139 -18.76 -8.99 7.27
CA ARG A 139 -20.11 -8.41 7.30
C ARG A 139 -20.63 -8.24 8.73
N THR A 140 -20.37 -9.23 9.58
CA THR A 140 -20.71 -9.17 11.01
C THR A 140 -19.94 -8.06 11.73
N ALA A 141 -18.69 -7.79 11.33
CA ALA A 141 -17.91 -6.68 11.84
C ALA A 141 -18.38 -5.31 11.30
N GLY A 142 -19.28 -5.26 10.31
CA GLY A 142 -19.88 -4.04 9.77
C GLY A 142 -19.32 -3.57 8.42
N TYR A 143 -18.49 -4.39 7.74
CA TYR A 143 -18.01 -4.09 6.38
C TYR A 143 -19.09 -4.46 5.35
N ASP A 144 -19.38 -3.54 4.44
CA ASP A 144 -20.23 -3.80 3.27
C ASP A 144 -19.45 -4.45 2.12
N ASP A 145 -20.17 -4.89 1.09
CA ASP A 145 -19.56 -5.57 -0.04
C ASP A 145 -18.61 -4.67 -0.85
N ALA A 146 -18.85 -3.36 -0.90
CA ALA A 146 -17.94 -2.42 -1.55
C ALA A 146 -16.60 -2.37 -0.80
N GLN A 147 -16.66 -2.25 0.52
CA GLN A 147 -15.46 -2.24 1.37
C GLN A 147 -14.70 -3.58 1.30
N ILE A 148 -15.39 -4.71 1.22
CA ILE A 148 -14.76 -6.03 1.04
C ILE A 148 -14.00 -6.08 -0.28
N ILE A 149 -14.58 -5.59 -1.36
CA ILE A 149 -13.91 -5.50 -2.68
C ILE A 149 -12.69 -4.58 -2.60
N GLU A 150 -12.81 -3.43 -1.94
CA GLU A 150 -11.70 -2.49 -1.74
C GLU A 150 -10.56 -3.11 -0.92
N ILE A 151 -10.85 -3.91 0.12
CA ILE A 151 -9.80 -4.63 0.89
C ILE A 151 -9.00 -5.54 -0.04
N VAL A 152 -9.68 -6.33 -0.88
CA VAL A 152 -9.00 -7.21 -1.84
C VAL A 152 -8.14 -6.42 -2.83
N LEU A 153 -8.64 -5.28 -3.29
CA LEU A 153 -7.90 -4.42 -4.21
C LEU A 153 -6.69 -3.74 -3.54
N HIS A 154 -6.81 -3.38 -2.24
CA HIS A 154 -5.67 -2.91 -1.45
C HIS A 154 -4.60 -4.00 -1.26
N VAL A 155 -5.00 -5.26 -1.06
CA VAL A 155 -4.06 -6.40 -1.04
C VAL A 155 -3.31 -6.50 -2.36
N ALA A 156 -4.01 -6.41 -3.50
CA ALA A 156 -3.38 -6.48 -4.82
C ALA A 156 -2.41 -5.32 -5.06
N LEU A 157 -2.82 -4.08 -4.73
CA LEU A 157 -1.98 -2.89 -4.86
C LEU A 157 -0.70 -3.01 -4.02
N ASN A 158 -0.84 -3.35 -2.74
CA ASN A 158 0.32 -3.49 -1.85
C ASN A 158 1.22 -4.66 -2.25
N THR A 159 0.66 -5.78 -2.68
CA THR A 159 1.46 -6.91 -3.18
C THR A 159 2.29 -6.50 -4.40
N TRP A 160 1.70 -5.78 -5.35
CA TRP A 160 2.42 -5.30 -6.53
C TRP A 160 3.54 -4.31 -6.13
N THR A 161 3.27 -3.33 -5.25
CA THR A 161 4.29 -2.38 -4.80
C THR A 161 5.40 -3.06 -4.00
N ASN A 162 5.06 -4.04 -3.16
CA ASN A 162 6.04 -4.83 -2.43
C ASN A 162 6.97 -5.58 -3.41
N TYR A 163 6.40 -6.23 -4.41
CA TYR A 163 7.17 -7.03 -5.37
C TYR A 163 8.09 -6.17 -6.23
N ILE A 164 7.61 -5.03 -6.76
CA ILE A 164 8.48 -4.18 -7.58
C ILE A 164 9.63 -3.59 -6.74
N ASN A 165 9.38 -3.21 -5.49
CA ASN A 165 10.43 -2.73 -4.60
C ASN A 165 11.46 -3.83 -4.26
N GLU A 166 11.01 -5.06 -4.03
CA GLU A 166 11.91 -6.20 -3.77
C GLU A 166 12.69 -6.62 -5.03
N VAL A 167 12.07 -6.65 -6.20
CA VAL A 167 12.74 -6.94 -7.48
C VAL A 167 13.81 -5.89 -7.77
N ALA A 168 13.49 -4.62 -7.62
CA ALA A 168 14.40 -3.52 -7.88
C ALA A 168 15.42 -3.28 -6.75
N LYS A 169 15.17 -3.79 -5.54
CA LYS A 169 15.90 -3.40 -4.31
C LYS A 169 15.93 -1.88 -4.17
N THR A 170 14.74 -1.30 -4.18
CA THR A 170 14.55 0.16 -4.11
C THR A 170 15.21 0.72 -2.86
N ASP A 171 16.07 1.73 -3.03
CA ASP A 171 16.71 2.43 -1.91
C ASP A 171 15.63 3.14 -1.07
N ILE A 172 15.64 2.91 0.26
CA ILE A 172 14.65 3.49 1.18
C ILE A 172 14.92 4.99 1.30
N ASP A 173 13.87 5.79 1.14
CA ASP A 173 13.88 7.27 1.27
C ASP A 173 12.86 7.78 2.28
N PHE A 174 12.40 6.92 3.17
CA PHE A 174 11.62 7.24 4.37
C PHE A 174 12.49 7.06 5.61
N PRO A 175 12.27 7.86 6.68
CA PRO A 175 13.01 7.73 7.94
C PRO A 175 12.73 6.41 8.65
#